data_ee25c4a0b6f75b0379f7b875cf76398c
#
_entry.id   ee25c4a0b6f75b0379f7b875cf76398c
#
_cell.length_a   1.000
_cell.length_b   1.000
_cell.length_c   1.000
_cell.angle_alpha   90.00
_cell.angle_beta   90.00
_cell.angle_gamma   90.00
#
_symmetry.space_group_name_H-M   'P 1'
#
loop_
_entity.id
_entity.type
_entity.pdbx_description
1 polymer ?
#
loop_
_entity_poly.entity_id
_entity_poly.type
_entity_poly.pdbx_seq_one_letter_code
_entity_poly.pdbx_strand_id
1 'polypeptide(L)'
;MQELPDFFIWYCIEMEITRDFIQEKMSHCTICPRRCGTDRQAGRKGFCGVPAQLYVARAALHFWEEPCISGKNGSGTVFFGGCNLRCVYCQNREVAEAHVGIPITPDRLIEIFFELEAQNANNINLVTPTPYFPQIAFAAAEAKRQGLKIPFVCNCGGYEDPETLRLLDGVIDIYLTDFKYMDQDPAKRYSSAGDYSLWAGRALKEMVRQCPEPVLGPETGNESGIIMKRGVIARHLLLPGLVKNAERVVSYVYHTYGDSVFLSLMSQYTPFSDTAEKYPEIGRTVTKRSYERLVDFALGLGVKNAYIQEGGTAKESFIPRFDGQGVQNCGTILGENNR
;
A
#
# COMPACT_ATOMS: atom_id res chain seq x y z
N MET A 1 -10.03 26.03 29.75
CA MET A 1 -9.38 24.79 29.25
C MET A 1 -10.17 23.66 29.87
N GLN A 2 -11.14 23.13 29.13
CA GLN A 2 -11.89 21.94 29.52
C GLN A 2 -11.33 20.79 28.67
N GLU A 3 -10.74 19.84 29.37
CA GLU A 3 -10.33 18.55 28.79
C GLU A 3 -11.59 17.87 28.23
N LEU A 4 -11.59 17.57 26.93
CA LEU A 4 -12.60 16.73 26.32
C LEU A 4 -12.40 15.31 26.85
N PRO A 5 -13.45 14.63 27.29
CA PRO A 5 -13.31 13.32 27.91
C PRO A 5 -12.93 12.26 26.89
N ASP A 6 -12.02 11.37 27.31
CA ASP A 6 -11.50 10.15 26.63
C ASP A 6 -12.60 9.16 26.14
N PHE A 7 -13.85 9.53 26.22
CA PHE A 7 -15.01 8.69 25.91
C PHE A 7 -15.32 8.57 24.40
N PHE A 8 -14.70 9.41 23.53
CA PHE A 8 -14.98 9.38 22.09
C PHE A 8 -14.11 8.41 21.29
N ILE A 9 -13.06 7.87 21.88
CA ILE A 9 -12.14 6.92 21.21
C ILE A 9 -12.69 5.48 21.24
N TRP A 10 -13.66 5.17 22.09
CA TRP A 10 -14.16 3.80 22.32
C TRP A 10 -15.36 3.38 21.46
N TYR A 11 -15.94 4.25 20.65
CA TYR A 11 -17.20 3.94 19.96
C TYR A 11 -17.04 3.35 18.55
N CYS A 12 -15.83 3.18 18.02
CA CYS A 12 -15.57 2.64 16.67
C CYS A 12 -14.95 1.24 16.62
N ILE A 13 -14.70 0.58 17.74
CA ILE A 13 -14.12 -0.79 17.78
C ILE A 13 -15.15 -1.79 18.33
N GLU A 14 -16.39 -1.74 17.86
CA GLU A 14 -17.39 -2.76 18.20
C GLU A 14 -17.46 -3.94 17.23
N MET A 15 -16.57 -4.05 16.26
CA MET A 15 -16.42 -5.29 15.52
C MET A 15 -15.16 -6.00 16.04
N GLU A 16 -15.33 -6.86 17.07
CA GLU A 16 -14.26 -7.76 17.49
C GLU A 16 -13.80 -8.60 16.28
N ILE A 17 -12.65 -8.24 15.73
CA ILE A 17 -12.02 -9.05 14.66
C ILE A 17 -11.44 -10.28 15.35
N THR A 18 -12.28 -11.28 15.54
CA THR A 18 -11.90 -12.56 16.13
C THR A 18 -11.28 -13.49 15.09
N ARG A 19 -10.63 -14.55 15.57
CA ARG A 19 -10.13 -15.61 14.67
C ARG A 19 -11.28 -16.27 13.87
N ASP A 20 -12.45 -16.43 14.47
CA ASP A 20 -13.64 -16.98 13.82
C ASP A 20 -14.15 -16.06 12.71
N PHE A 21 -14.19 -14.75 12.94
CA PHE A 21 -14.50 -13.75 11.91
C PHE A 21 -13.55 -13.85 10.72
N ILE A 22 -12.24 -13.97 10.98
CA ILE A 22 -11.23 -14.14 9.93
C ILE A 22 -11.50 -15.40 9.12
N GLN A 23 -11.77 -16.53 9.78
CA GLN A 23 -12.07 -17.79 9.12
C GLN A 23 -13.31 -17.70 8.23
N GLU A 24 -14.38 -17.10 8.73
CA GLU A 24 -15.61 -16.86 7.97
C GLU A 24 -15.33 -16.04 6.70
N LYS A 25 -14.65 -14.91 6.83
CA LYS A 25 -14.29 -14.05 5.68
C LYS A 25 -13.38 -14.74 4.66
N MET A 26 -12.57 -15.69 5.10
CA MET A 26 -11.67 -16.46 4.23
C MET A 26 -12.31 -17.70 3.61
N SER A 27 -13.37 -18.26 4.18
CA SER A 27 -14.07 -19.44 3.64
C SER A 27 -14.96 -19.08 2.43
N HIS A 28 -15.43 -17.84 2.32
CA HIS A 28 -16.13 -17.32 1.14
C HIS A 28 -15.64 -15.90 0.83
N CYS A 29 -14.48 -15.81 0.16
CA CYS A 29 -13.73 -14.58 0.04
C CYS A 29 -14.43 -13.49 -0.77
N THR A 30 -14.80 -12.39 -0.11
CA THR A 30 -15.35 -11.16 -0.69
C THR A 30 -14.54 -9.91 -0.30
N ILE A 31 -13.27 -10.10 0.13
CA ILE A 31 -12.41 -9.07 0.74
C ILE A 31 -12.10 -7.90 -0.21
N CYS A 32 -12.07 -8.15 -1.51
CA CYS A 32 -11.76 -7.13 -2.50
C CYS A 32 -12.83 -7.09 -3.61
N PRO A 33 -12.81 -6.10 -4.50
CA PRO A 33 -13.79 -5.98 -5.60
C PRO A 33 -13.91 -7.20 -6.52
N ARG A 34 -12.92 -8.10 -6.51
CA ARG A 34 -13.01 -9.36 -7.27
C ARG A 34 -14.12 -10.27 -6.77
N ARG A 35 -14.46 -10.23 -5.47
CA ARG A 35 -15.52 -11.01 -4.83
C ARG A 35 -15.58 -12.45 -5.35
N CYS A 36 -14.40 -13.10 -5.43
CA CYS A 36 -14.24 -14.39 -6.12
C CYS A 36 -14.93 -15.58 -5.42
N GLY A 37 -15.43 -15.42 -4.18
CA GLY A 37 -16.12 -16.47 -3.43
C GLY A 37 -15.25 -17.68 -3.09
N THR A 38 -13.94 -17.59 -3.31
CA THR A 38 -13.01 -18.71 -3.10
C THR A 38 -12.93 -19.05 -1.63
N ASP A 39 -13.01 -20.33 -1.30
CA ASP A 39 -12.69 -20.85 0.02
C ASP A 39 -11.17 -20.91 0.20
N ARG A 40 -10.63 -19.78 0.68
CA ARG A 40 -9.20 -19.62 0.94
C ARG A 40 -8.77 -20.34 2.22
N GLN A 41 -9.70 -20.57 3.15
CA GLN A 41 -9.44 -21.32 4.38
C GLN A 41 -9.11 -22.78 4.09
N ALA A 42 -9.76 -23.38 3.08
CA ALA A 42 -9.44 -24.72 2.59
C ALA A 42 -8.17 -24.76 1.69
N GLY A 43 -7.32 -23.74 1.72
CA GLY A 43 -6.09 -23.67 0.92
C GLY A 43 -6.29 -23.30 -0.55
N ARG A 44 -7.52 -23.02 -0.99
CA ARG A 44 -7.78 -22.62 -2.37
C ARG A 44 -7.28 -21.19 -2.61
N LYS A 45 -6.84 -20.91 -3.84
CA LYS A 45 -6.30 -19.61 -4.25
C LYS A 45 -7.32 -18.89 -5.12
N GLY A 46 -7.66 -17.65 -4.75
CA GLY A 46 -8.49 -16.76 -5.56
C GLY A 46 -7.69 -16.06 -6.66
N PHE A 47 -8.25 -14.99 -7.22
CA PHE A 47 -7.58 -14.16 -8.22
C PHE A 47 -6.22 -13.62 -7.72
N CYS A 48 -6.12 -13.31 -6.43
CA CYS A 48 -4.89 -12.82 -5.78
C CYS A 48 -3.75 -13.84 -5.71
N GLY A 49 -4.01 -15.12 -6.01
CA GLY A 49 -2.98 -16.17 -6.05
C GLY A 49 -2.61 -16.77 -4.69
N VAL A 50 -3.29 -16.38 -3.60
CA VAL A 50 -2.93 -16.83 -2.24
C VAL A 50 -4.10 -17.47 -1.49
N PRO A 51 -3.83 -18.45 -0.59
CA PRO A 51 -4.81 -18.99 0.36
C PRO A 51 -5.03 -18.03 1.54
N ALA A 52 -5.68 -18.50 2.62
CA ALA A 52 -5.85 -17.70 3.84
C ALA A 52 -4.54 -17.52 4.63
N GLN A 53 -3.58 -18.41 4.49
CA GLN A 53 -2.26 -18.31 5.13
C GLN A 53 -1.56 -17.01 4.73
N LEU A 54 -1.03 -16.27 5.72
CA LEU A 54 -0.19 -15.09 5.48
C LEU A 54 1.13 -15.48 4.80
N TYR A 55 1.47 -14.81 3.73
CA TYR A 55 2.76 -14.94 3.05
C TYR A 55 3.46 -13.59 3.03
N VAL A 56 4.67 -13.52 3.55
CA VAL A 56 5.52 -12.34 3.57
C VAL A 56 6.82 -12.61 2.83
N ALA A 57 7.13 -11.79 1.86
CA ALA A 57 8.32 -11.94 1.01
C ALA A 57 9.55 -11.23 1.60
N ARG A 58 9.33 -10.17 2.39
CA ARG A 58 10.38 -9.37 3.03
C ARG A 58 9.78 -8.52 4.13
N ALA A 59 10.55 -8.32 5.21
CA ALA A 59 10.26 -7.35 6.27
C ALA A 59 11.56 -6.63 6.65
N ALA A 60 11.75 -5.37 6.20
CA ALA A 60 12.99 -4.63 6.43
C ALA A 60 12.79 -3.12 6.22
N LEU A 61 13.75 -2.32 6.65
CA LEU A 61 13.78 -0.90 6.36
C LEU A 61 13.89 -0.65 4.84
N HIS A 62 13.09 0.30 4.36
CA HIS A 62 13.10 0.78 2.98
C HIS A 62 13.16 2.31 2.96
N PHE A 63 13.98 2.88 2.07
CA PHE A 63 14.33 4.30 2.09
C PHE A 63 13.81 5.07 0.87
N TRP A 64 13.00 4.43 0.03
CA TRP A 64 12.61 4.95 -1.28
C TRP A 64 11.10 5.14 -1.47
N GLU A 65 10.35 5.18 -0.38
CA GLU A 65 8.97 5.67 -0.41
C GLU A 65 8.97 7.21 -0.45
N GLU A 66 7.80 7.83 -0.48
CA GLU A 66 7.69 9.29 -0.41
C GLU A 66 8.50 9.86 0.77
N PRO A 67 9.12 11.04 0.59
CA PRO A 67 10.01 11.62 1.62
C PRO A 67 9.38 11.70 3.02
N CYS A 68 8.07 11.99 3.09
CA CYS A 68 7.35 12.05 4.36
C CYS A 68 7.02 10.65 4.96
N ILE A 69 7.26 9.58 4.23
CA ILE A 69 7.07 8.20 4.70
C ILE A 69 8.42 7.60 5.13
N SER A 70 9.42 7.64 4.24
CA SER A 70 10.74 7.07 4.54
C SER A 70 11.57 7.92 5.49
N GLY A 71 11.56 9.24 5.35
CA GLY A 71 12.47 10.11 6.09
C GLY A 71 13.93 9.66 5.95
N LYS A 72 14.73 9.84 7.00
CA LYS A 72 16.11 9.35 7.09
C LYS A 72 16.23 7.98 7.74
N ASN A 73 15.31 7.67 8.67
CA ASN A 73 15.32 6.39 9.39
C ASN A 73 14.77 5.23 8.55
N GLY A 74 14.05 5.53 7.48
CA GLY A 74 13.42 4.54 6.62
C GLY A 74 12.02 4.13 7.09
N SER A 75 11.31 3.49 6.19
CA SER A 75 9.99 2.91 6.39
C SER A 75 10.15 1.42 6.68
N GLY A 76 9.56 0.91 7.76
CA GLY A 76 9.55 -0.52 8.09
C GLY A 76 8.59 -1.28 7.19
N THR A 77 9.05 -1.69 6.00
CA THR A 77 8.18 -2.30 4.99
C THR A 77 7.99 -3.80 5.21
N VAL A 78 6.73 -4.24 5.10
CA VAL A 78 6.33 -5.65 5.09
C VAL A 78 5.66 -5.95 3.75
N PHE A 79 6.31 -6.72 2.89
CA PHE A 79 5.82 -7.08 1.56
C PHE A 79 5.00 -8.37 1.61
N PHE A 80 3.69 -8.25 1.38
CA PHE A 80 2.78 -9.40 1.38
C PHE A 80 2.67 -10.04 0.00
N GLY A 81 2.71 -11.38 -0.04
CA GLY A 81 2.54 -12.15 -1.28
C GLY A 81 1.10 -12.11 -1.81
N GLY A 82 0.97 -12.03 -3.13
CA GLY A 82 -0.32 -11.98 -3.83
C GLY A 82 -0.89 -10.56 -3.97
N CYS A 83 -1.70 -10.37 -5.03
CA CYS A 83 -2.30 -9.07 -5.34
C CYS A 83 -3.67 -9.25 -6.01
N ASN A 84 -4.63 -8.39 -5.67
CA ASN A 84 -5.95 -8.36 -6.30
C ASN A 84 -5.97 -7.66 -7.68
N LEU A 85 -4.82 -7.09 -8.10
CA LEU A 85 -4.56 -6.59 -9.44
C LEU A 85 -3.54 -7.49 -10.17
N ARG A 86 -3.51 -7.40 -11.49
CA ARG A 86 -2.49 -8.06 -12.32
C ARG A 86 -1.90 -7.06 -13.29
N CYS A 87 -1.26 -6.04 -12.70
CA CYS A 87 -0.63 -5.00 -13.51
C CYS A 87 0.52 -5.57 -14.32
N VAL A 88 0.45 -5.49 -15.63
CA VAL A 88 1.48 -6.00 -16.56
C VAL A 88 2.83 -5.31 -16.41
N TYR A 89 2.85 -4.17 -15.74
CA TYR A 89 4.02 -3.35 -15.46
C TYR A 89 4.44 -3.36 -13.98
N CYS A 90 3.94 -4.32 -13.20
CA CYS A 90 4.23 -4.36 -11.76
C CYS A 90 5.72 -4.62 -11.52
N GLN A 91 6.39 -3.69 -10.84
CA GLN A 91 7.79 -3.85 -10.47
C GLN A 91 7.98 -4.97 -9.45
N ASN A 92 7.00 -5.20 -8.57
CA ASN A 92 6.99 -6.26 -7.57
C ASN A 92 6.28 -7.52 -8.09
N ARG A 93 6.48 -7.89 -9.37
CA ARG A 93 5.75 -8.96 -10.04
C ARG A 93 5.84 -10.30 -9.29
N GLU A 94 7.04 -10.70 -8.87
CA GLU A 94 7.26 -11.97 -8.15
C GLU A 94 6.42 -12.07 -6.88
N VAL A 95 6.31 -10.97 -6.14
CA VAL A 95 5.49 -10.88 -4.93
C VAL A 95 4.01 -10.82 -5.29
N ALA A 96 3.63 -9.99 -6.25
CA ALA A 96 2.24 -9.80 -6.66
C ALA A 96 1.60 -11.08 -7.25
N GLU A 97 2.40 -11.92 -7.92
CA GLU A 97 1.99 -13.21 -8.47
C GLU A 97 2.11 -14.36 -7.44
N ALA A 98 2.51 -14.06 -6.20
CA ALA A 98 2.71 -15.02 -5.13
C ALA A 98 3.75 -16.13 -5.46
N HIS A 99 4.76 -15.79 -6.26
CA HIS A 99 5.86 -16.70 -6.58
C HIS A 99 6.87 -16.79 -5.43
N VAL A 100 6.94 -15.75 -4.59
CA VAL A 100 7.84 -15.64 -3.43
C VAL A 100 7.06 -15.29 -2.17
N GLY A 101 7.56 -15.73 -1.03
CA GLY A 101 6.98 -15.44 0.28
C GLY A 101 7.08 -16.64 1.22
N ILE A 102 7.30 -16.34 2.49
CA ILE A 102 7.39 -17.30 3.59
C ILE A 102 6.07 -17.27 4.34
N PRO A 103 5.44 -18.43 4.63
CA PRO A 103 4.24 -18.47 5.43
C PRO A 103 4.55 -18.10 6.88
N ILE A 104 3.74 -17.20 7.46
CA ILE A 104 3.85 -16.77 8.85
C ILE A 104 2.49 -16.81 9.56
N THR A 105 2.52 -16.79 10.89
CA THR A 105 1.33 -16.62 11.72
C THR A 105 1.03 -15.14 11.96
N PRO A 106 -0.19 -14.76 12.39
CA PRO A 106 -0.48 -13.41 12.86
C PRO A 106 0.41 -12.99 14.05
N ASP A 107 0.74 -13.92 14.94
CA ASP A 107 1.63 -13.63 16.08
C ASP A 107 3.03 -13.28 15.59
N ARG A 108 3.57 -14.02 14.59
CA ARG A 108 4.85 -13.66 13.96
C ARG A 108 4.81 -12.30 13.27
N LEU A 109 3.68 -11.94 12.66
CA LEU A 109 3.51 -10.61 12.06
C LEU A 109 3.60 -9.50 13.12
N ILE A 110 3.01 -9.71 14.30
CA ILE A 110 3.12 -8.78 15.43
C ILE A 110 4.57 -8.62 15.87
N GLU A 111 5.31 -9.73 16.02
CA GLU A 111 6.73 -9.67 16.36
C GLU A 111 7.54 -8.87 15.34
N ILE A 112 7.29 -9.06 14.04
CA ILE A 112 7.92 -8.31 12.95
C ILE A 112 7.68 -6.79 13.11
N PHE A 113 6.49 -6.39 13.51
CA PHE A 113 6.20 -4.97 13.74
C PHE A 113 7.08 -4.36 14.82
N PHE A 114 7.26 -5.05 15.95
CA PHE A 114 8.14 -4.61 17.02
C PHE A 114 9.63 -4.67 16.63
N GLU A 115 10.04 -5.67 15.85
CA GLU A 115 11.42 -5.75 15.32
C GLU A 115 11.74 -4.56 14.40
N LEU A 116 10.78 -4.10 13.61
CA LEU A 116 10.95 -2.92 12.76
C LEU A 116 10.95 -1.61 13.58
N GLU A 117 10.09 -1.51 14.59
CA GLU A 117 10.12 -0.37 15.53
C GLU A 117 11.46 -0.29 16.27
N ALA A 118 12.00 -1.42 16.73
CA ALA A 118 13.30 -1.50 17.39
C ALA A 118 14.48 -1.09 16.47
N GLN A 119 14.31 -1.17 15.15
CA GLN A 119 15.25 -0.66 14.16
C GLN A 119 15.07 0.84 13.88
N ASN A 120 14.24 1.55 14.66
CA ASN A 120 13.89 2.97 14.49
C ASN A 120 13.15 3.29 13.18
N ALA A 121 12.37 2.35 12.64
CA ALA A 121 11.50 2.64 11.50
C ALA A 121 10.56 3.81 11.81
N ASN A 122 10.31 4.67 10.82
CA ASN A 122 9.37 5.78 10.97
C ASN A 122 7.91 5.35 11.03
N ASN A 123 7.60 4.16 10.51
CA ASN A 123 6.27 3.57 10.42
C ASN A 123 6.37 2.07 10.11
N ILE A 124 5.24 1.36 10.21
CA ILE A 124 5.07 0.01 9.65
C ILE A 124 4.32 0.14 8.31
N ASN A 125 4.99 -0.11 7.22
CA ASN A 125 4.44 0.03 5.87
C ASN A 125 4.04 -1.33 5.29
N LEU A 126 2.74 -1.57 5.23
CA LEU A 126 2.12 -2.81 4.77
C LEU A 126 1.94 -2.74 3.24
N VAL A 127 2.83 -3.39 2.51
CA VAL A 127 2.85 -3.34 1.04
C VAL A 127 2.04 -4.48 0.43
N THR A 128 1.04 -4.13 -0.39
CA THR A 128 0.08 -5.06 -1.00
C THR A 128 -0.72 -5.88 0.02
N PRO A 129 -1.27 -5.25 1.08
CA PRO A 129 -1.89 -5.94 2.21
C PRO A 129 -3.30 -6.48 1.91
N THR A 130 -3.93 -6.05 0.82
CA THR A 130 -5.35 -6.27 0.48
C THR A 130 -5.82 -7.71 0.63
N PRO A 131 -5.08 -8.75 0.20
CA PRO A 131 -5.52 -10.15 0.36
C PRO A 131 -5.68 -10.60 1.82
N TYR A 132 -5.13 -9.84 2.77
CA TYR A 132 -5.01 -10.21 4.17
C TYR A 132 -5.59 -9.18 5.14
N PHE A 133 -6.41 -8.26 4.68
CA PHE A 133 -6.96 -7.19 5.53
C PHE A 133 -7.55 -7.65 6.86
N PRO A 134 -8.32 -8.75 6.95
CA PRO A 134 -8.83 -9.21 8.26
C PRO A 134 -7.73 -9.63 9.23
N GLN A 135 -6.71 -10.36 8.76
CA GLN A 135 -5.58 -10.78 9.62
C GLN A 135 -4.70 -9.59 10.01
N ILE A 136 -4.51 -8.65 9.07
CA ILE A 136 -3.71 -7.44 9.31
C ILE A 136 -4.41 -6.53 10.33
N ALA A 137 -5.73 -6.36 10.20
CA ALA A 137 -6.50 -5.56 11.14
C ALA A 137 -6.39 -6.14 12.56
N PHE A 138 -6.49 -7.47 12.71
CA PHE A 138 -6.24 -8.15 13.98
C PHE A 138 -4.82 -7.91 14.50
N ALA A 139 -3.80 -8.20 13.69
CA ALA A 139 -2.41 -8.11 14.11
C ALA A 139 -1.98 -6.67 14.47
N ALA A 140 -2.42 -5.68 13.69
CA ALA A 140 -2.08 -4.29 13.93
C ALA A 140 -2.82 -3.71 15.14
N ALA A 141 -4.10 -4.07 15.36
CA ALA A 141 -4.83 -3.70 16.57
C ALA A 141 -4.17 -4.28 17.82
N GLU A 142 -3.78 -5.56 17.75
CA GLU A 142 -3.09 -6.23 18.86
C GLU A 142 -1.69 -5.62 19.13
N ALA A 143 -0.92 -5.30 18.08
CA ALA A 143 0.36 -4.60 18.24
C ALA A 143 0.20 -3.23 18.92
N LYS A 144 -0.80 -2.44 18.52
CA LYS A 144 -1.12 -1.16 19.19
C LYS A 144 -1.51 -1.38 20.66
N ARG A 145 -2.32 -2.40 20.96
CA ARG A 145 -2.69 -2.76 22.33
C ARG A 145 -1.47 -3.16 23.18
N GLN A 146 -0.48 -3.81 22.58
CA GLN A 146 0.80 -4.18 23.22
C GLN A 146 1.79 -3.00 23.32
N GLY A 147 1.46 -1.82 22.78
CA GLY A 147 2.22 -0.60 22.96
C GLY A 147 3.10 -0.20 21.78
N LEU A 148 2.89 -0.73 20.57
CA LEU A 148 3.52 -0.23 19.34
C LEU A 148 3.16 1.24 19.15
N LYS A 149 4.17 2.10 18.93
CA LYS A 149 4.02 3.56 18.93
C LYS A 149 4.07 4.19 17.55
N ILE A 150 4.72 3.53 16.60
CA ILE A 150 4.88 4.07 15.25
C ILE A 150 3.62 3.82 14.39
N PRO A 151 3.29 4.74 13.45
CA PRO A 151 2.08 4.64 12.66
C PRO A 151 2.10 3.48 11.67
N PHE A 152 0.92 2.94 11.36
CA PHE A 152 0.73 1.98 10.29
C PHE A 152 0.41 2.68 8.97
N VAL A 153 1.09 2.27 7.90
CA VAL A 153 0.85 2.69 6.51
C VAL A 153 0.22 1.54 5.73
N CYS A 154 -0.93 1.77 5.12
CA CYS A 154 -1.54 0.84 4.16
C CYS A 154 -1.12 1.23 2.73
N ASN A 155 -0.16 0.50 2.17
CA ASN A 155 0.38 0.73 0.83
C ASN A 155 -0.30 -0.22 -0.18
N CYS A 156 -1.32 0.27 -0.86
CA CYS A 156 -2.23 -0.55 -1.65
C CYS A 156 -2.48 -0.02 -3.06
N GLY A 157 -3.10 -0.87 -3.89
CA GLY A 157 -3.26 -0.61 -5.32
C GLY A 157 -4.42 0.30 -5.73
N GLY A 158 -5.25 0.76 -4.78
CA GLY A 158 -6.45 1.56 -5.04
C GLY A 158 -7.67 0.72 -5.44
N TYR A 159 -7.56 -0.59 -5.54
CA TYR A 159 -8.65 -1.49 -5.91
C TYR A 159 -9.14 -2.27 -4.68
N GLU A 160 -9.63 -1.53 -3.69
CA GLU A 160 -10.09 -2.03 -2.40
C GLU A 160 -11.61 -1.92 -2.27
N ASP A 161 -12.22 -2.85 -1.50
CA ASP A 161 -13.63 -2.78 -1.14
C ASP A 161 -13.78 -1.91 0.13
N PRO A 162 -14.58 -0.82 0.09
CA PRO A 162 -14.78 0.06 1.24
C PRO A 162 -15.28 -0.66 2.50
N GLU A 163 -16.11 -1.70 2.35
CA GLU A 163 -16.60 -2.48 3.49
C GLU A 163 -15.44 -3.19 4.20
N THR A 164 -14.46 -3.67 3.44
CA THR A 164 -13.28 -4.31 4.01
C THR A 164 -12.30 -3.29 4.57
N LEU A 165 -12.19 -2.10 3.96
CA LEU A 165 -11.38 -1.02 4.50
C LEU A 165 -11.86 -0.55 5.88
N ARG A 166 -13.16 -0.66 6.20
CA ARG A 166 -13.68 -0.33 7.53
C ARG A 166 -13.10 -1.18 8.65
N LEU A 167 -12.61 -2.39 8.36
CA LEU A 167 -11.89 -3.22 9.32
C LEU A 167 -10.58 -2.58 9.81
N LEU A 168 -10.07 -1.60 9.05
CA LEU A 168 -8.82 -0.92 9.31
C LEU A 168 -9.01 0.44 10.00
N ASP A 169 -10.26 0.83 10.28
CA ASP A 169 -10.59 2.10 10.95
C ASP A 169 -10.00 2.13 12.37
N GLY A 170 -9.31 3.21 12.72
CA GLY A 170 -8.58 3.34 13.98
C GLY A 170 -7.28 2.52 14.07
N VAL A 171 -7.02 1.66 13.08
CA VAL A 171 -5.82 0.81 13.02
C VAL A 171 -4.77 1.41 12.09
N ILE A 172 -5.18 1.77 10.88
CA ILE A 172 -4.30 2.42 9.89
C ILE A 172 -4.28 3.92 10.13
N ASP A 173 -3.09 4.48 10.15
CA ASP A 173 -2.85 5.91 10.36
C ASP A 173 -2.61 6.64 9.02
N ILE A 174 -2.01 5.96 8.05
CA ILE A 174 -1.66 6.54 6.76
C ILE A 174 -2.10 5.60 5.63
N TYR A 175 -2.83 6.14 4.66
CA TYR A 175 -3.11 5.45 3.42
C TYR A 175 -2.17 5.95 2.32
N LEU A 176 -1.32 5.06 1.81
CA LEU A 176 -0.46 5.27 0.66
C LEU A 176 -1.03 4.46 -0.50
N THR A 177 -2.03 5.03 -1.17
CA THR A 177 -2.82 4.30 -2.16
C THR A 177 -2.49 4.76 -3.58
N ASP A 178 -2.48 3.83 -4.53
CA ASP A 178 -2.39 4.22 -5.93
C ASP A 178 -3.77 4.67 -6.45
N PHE A 179 -3.78 5.66 -7.34
CA PHE A 179 -4.92 5.96 -8.21
C PHE A 179 -4.46 5.86 -9.67
N LYS A 180 -4.59 4.64 -10.23
CA LYS A 180 -3.92 4.30 -11.49
C LYS A 180 -4.64 4.80 -12.74
N TYR A 181 -5.98 4.74 -12.75
CA TYR A 181 -6.77 5.01 -13.96
C TYR A 181 -8.09 5.70 -13.64
N MET A 182 -8.49 6.61 -14.51
CA MET A 182 -9.88 7.05 -14.68
C MET A 182 -10.57 6.32 -15.83
N ASP A 183 -9.79 5.88 -16.83
CA ASP A 183 -10.30 5.23 -18.03
C ASP A 183 -10.40 3.72 -17.87
N GLN A 184 -11.52 3.17 -18.36
CA GLN A 184 -11.82 1.75 -18.29
C GLN A 184 -10.87 0.89 -19.15
N ASP A 185 -10.57 1.34 -20.37
CA ASP A 185 -9.76 0.55 -21.32
C ASP A 185 -8.35 0.27 -20.82
N PRO A 186 -7.54 1.28 -20.42
CA PRO A 186 -6.23 1.01 -19.87
C PRO A 186 -6.29 0.22 -18.54
N ALA A 187 -7.30 0.46 -17.70
CA ALA A 187 -7.50 -0.28 -16.46
C ALA A 187 -7.74 -1.79 -16.72
N LYS A 188 -8.61 -2.10 -17.68
CA LYS A 188 -8.87 -3.48 -18.12
C LYS A 188 -7.63 -4.10 -18.77
N ARG A 189 -6.98 -3.34 -19.69
CA ARG A 189 -5.88 -3.84 -20.51
C ARG A 189 -4.61 -4.09 -19.67
N TYR A 190 -4.25 -3.17 -18.77
CA TYR A 190 -2.97 -3.23 -18.07
C TYR A 190 -3.06 -3.73 -16.62
N SER A 191 -4.25 -3.77 -16.02
CA SER A 191 -4.43 -4.22 -14.62
C SER A 191 -5.60 -5.19 -14.42
N SER A 192 -6.19 -5.69 -15.51
CA SER A 192 -7.33 -6.64 -15.49
C SER A 192 -8.52 -6.17 -14.64
N ALA A 193 -8.75 -4.85 -14.53
CA ALA A 193 -9.76 -4.24 -13.67
C ALA A 193 -10.50 -3.11 -14.39
N GLY A 194 -11.44 -3.46 -15.29
CA GLY A 194 -12.19 -2.48 -16.09
C GLY A 194 -13.06 -1.52 -15.26
N ASP A 195 -13.41 -1.89 -14.05
CA ASP A 195 -14.15 -1.11 -13.07
C ASP A 195 -13.28 -0.40 -12.03
N TYR A 196 -11.95 -0.29 -12.31
CA TYR A 196 -10.96 0.24 -11.38
C TYR A 196 -11.34 1.62 -10.83
N SER A 197 -11.68 2.58 -11.69
CA SER A 197 -11.96 3.96 -11.27
C SER A 197 -13.14 4.05 -10.31
N LEU A 198 -14.17 3.20 -10.50
CA LEU A 198 -15.31 3.13 -9.60
C LEU A 198 -14.88 2.71 -8.18
N TRP A 199 -14.11 1.62 -8.09
CA TRP A 199 -13.68 1.10 -6.80
C TRP A 199 -12.60 1.99 -6.16
N ALA A 200 -11.66 2.51 -6.95
CA ALA A 200 -10.63 3.43 -6.46
C ALA A 200 -11.24 4.72 -5.87
N GLY A 201 -12.26 5.27 -6.52
CA GLY A 201 -12.97 6.44 -5.99
C GLY A 201 -13.71 6.15 -4.68
N ARG A 202 -14.35 4.97 -4.57
CA ARG A 202 -15.03 4.54 -3.35
C ARG A 202 -14.04 4.23 -2.22
N ALA A 203 -12.94 3.56 -2.54
CA ALA A 203 -11.88 3.24 -1.60
C ALA A 203 -11.22 4.52 -1.06
N LEU A 204 -10.84 5.44 -1.94
CA LEU A 204 -10.25 6.72 -1.56
C LEU A 204 -11.18 7.53 -0.65
N LYS A 205 -12.50 7.54 -0.96
CA LYS A 205 -13.50 8.19 -0.10
C LYS A 205 -13.52 7.61 1.32
N GLU A 206 -13.42 6.28 1.43
CA GLU A 206 -13.38 5.62 2.75
C GLU A 206 -12.06 5.89 3.47
N MET A 207 -10.92 5.88 2.76
CA MET A 207 -9.61 6.21 3.33
C MET A 207 -9.58 7.65 3.88
N VAL A 208 -10.12 8.61 3.13
CA VAL A 208 -10.25 10.02 3.59
C VAL A 208 -11.22 10.15 4.76
N ARG A 209 -12.31 9.37 4.79
CA ARG A 209 -13.20 9.35 5.97
C ARG A 209 -12.44 8.94 7.23
N GLN A 210 -11.56 7.93 7.13
CA GLN A 210 -10.76 7.44 8.26
C GLN A 210 -9.62 8.39 8.63
N CYS A 211 -8.97 9.02 7.65
CA CYS A 211 -7.83 9.92 7.83
C CYS A 211 -8.08 11.26 7.09
N PRO A 212 -9.03 12.11 7.57
CA PRO A 212 -9.51 13.26 6.82
C PRO A 212 -8.47 14.39 6.69
N GLU A 213 -7.59 14.55 7.68
CA GLU A 213 -6.62 15.62 7.72
C GLU A 213 -5.19 15.08 7.81
N PRO A 214 -4.28 15.59 6.99
CA PRO A 214 -2.88 15.21 7.07
C PRO A 214 -2.23 15.78 8.33
N VAL A 215 -1.58 14.92 9.11
CA VAL A 215 -0.80 15.30 10.29
C VAL A 215 0.66 15.02 9.99
N LEU A 216 1.46 16.07 9.99
CA LEU A 216 2.91 16.01 9.85
C LEU A 216 3.57 16.29 11.20
N GLY A 217 4.70 15.64 11.45
CA GLY A 217 5.42 15.83 12.71
C GLY A 217 6.91 15.50 12.56
N PRO A 218 7.71 15.76 13.60
CA PRO A 218 9.15 15.51 13.56
C PRO A 218 9.45 14.01 13.40
N GLU A 219 10.53 13.73 12.69
CA GLU A 219 11.13 12.41 12.65
C GLU A 219 11.88 12.12 13.95
N THR A 220 11.78 10.91 14.46
CA THR A 220 12.48 10.53 15.70
C THR A 220 14.01 10.65 15.53
N GLY A 221 14.66 11.39 16.43
CA GLY A 221 16.10 11.64 16.36
C GLY A 221 16.56 12.60 15.25
N ASN A 222 15.62 13.26 14.55
CA ASN A 222 15.92 14.23 13.50
C ASN A 222 14.88 15.38 13.51
N GLU A 223 15.10 16.38 14.34
CA GLU A 223 14.18 17.50 14.54
C GLU A 223 13.88 18.29 13.26
N SER A 224 14.77 18.29 12.28
CA SER A 224 14.58 18.96 10.97
C SER A 224 13.85 18.08 9.97
N GLY A 225 13.71 16.78 10.22
CA GLY A 225 12.96 15.85 9.38
C GLY A 225 11.47 15.93 9.67
N ILE A 226 10.65 16.09 8.64
CA ILE A 226 9.19 16.10 8.77
C ILE A 226 8.64 14.85 8.09
N ILE A 227 7.90 14.04 8.85
CA ILE A 227 7.25 12.84 8.36
C ILE A 227 5.74 12.88 8.60
N MET A 228 5.00 12.12 7.80
CA MET A 228 3.57 11.98 7.97
C MET A 228 3.27 11.04 9.14
N LYS A 229 2.38 11.47 10.02
CA LYS A 229 1.88 10.69 11.17
C LYS A 229 0.47 10.17 10.91
N ARG A 230 -0.31 10.89 10.11
CA ARG A 230 -1.66 10.52 9.68
C ARG A 230 -1.99 11.19 8.36
N GLY A 231 -2.81 10.55 7.52
CA GLY A 231 -3.31 11.16 6.30
C GLY A 231 -3.42 10.20 5.12
N VAL A 232 -3.68 10.77 3.96
CA VAL A 232 -3.84 10.03 2.70
C VAL A 232 -2.92 10.60 1.64
N ILE A 233 -2.18 9.72 0.97
CA ILE A 233 -1.35 10.03 -0.20
C ILE A 233 -1.90 9.21 -1.37
N ALA A 234 -2.35 9.88 -2.42
CA ALA A 234 -2.75 9.26 -3.68
C ALA A 234 -1.58 9.30 -4.67
N ARG A 235 -1.04 8.13 -5.00
CA ARG A 235 0.06 7.98 -5.95
C ARG A 235 -0.47 7.78 -7.37
N HIS A 236 0.14 8.42 -8.32
CA HIS A 236 -0.13 8.20 -9.74
C HIS A 236 1.14 8.00 -10.52
N LEU A 237 1.33 6.77 -11.02
CA LEU A 237 2.41 6.45 -11.97
C LEU A 237 1.96 6.80 -13.39
N LEU A 238 2.61 7.78 -13.99
CA LEU A 238 2.37 8.10 -15.39
C LEU A 238 2.87 6.97 -16.29
N LEU A 239 2.00 6.45 -17.16
CA LEU A 239 2.36 5.49 -18.19
C LEU A 239 2.52 6.20 -19.55
N PRO A 240 3.37 5.68 -20.46
CA PRO A 240 3.51 6.23 -21.80
C PRO A 240 2.18 6.31 -22.54
N GLY A 241 1.91 7.45 -23.17
CA GLY A 241 0.67 7.68 -23.92
C GLY A 241 -0.57 8.01 -23.07
N LEU A 242 -0.50 7.91 -21.73
CA LEU A 242 -1.67 8.08 -20.86
C LEU A 242 -1.71 9.44 -20.12
N VAL A 243 -1.10 10.49 -20.66
CA VAL A 243 -1.10 11.83 -20.02
C VAL A 243 -2.52 12.33 -19.75
N LYS A 244 -3.45 12.16 -20.70
CA LYS A 244 -4.85 12.58 -20.50
C LYS A 244 -5.58 11.81 -19.42
N ASN A 245 -5.27 10.51 -19.24
CA ASN A 245 -5.77 9.73 -18.11
C ASN A 245 -5.19 10.26 -16.79
N ALA A 246 -3.90 10.58 -16.76
CA ALA A 246 -3.22 11.15 -15.61
C ALA A 246 -3.81 12.51 -15.21
N GLU A 247 -4.03 13.41 -16.17
CA GLU A 247 -4.70 14.70 -15.96
C GLU A 247 -6.09 14.51 -15.33
N ARG A 248 -6.87 13.51 -15.77
CA ARG A 248 -8.17 13.19 -15.17
C ARG A 248 -8.07 12.64 -13.76
N VAL A 249 -7.05 11.81 -13.46
CA VAL A 249 -6.80 11.32 -12.11
C VAL A 249 -6.49 12.49 -11.17
N VAL A 250 -5.54 13.35 -11.54
CA VAL A 250 -5.17 14.53 -10.75
C VAL A 250 -6.38 15.45 -10.55
N SER A 251 -7.13 15.73 -11.63
CA SER A 251 -8.33 16.55 -11.58
C SER A 251 -9.38 15.97 -10.63
N TYR A 252 -9.65 14.66 -10.70
CA TYR A 252 -10.61 13.99 -9.83
C TYR A 252 -10.20 14.08 -8.35
N VAL A 253 -8.96 13.74 -8.02
CA VAL A 253 -8.47 13.74 -6.63
C VAL A 253 -8.50 15.16 -6.07
N TYR A 254 -7.95 16.13 -6.81
CA TYR A 254 -7.86 17.51 -6.32
C TYR A 254 -9.23 18.20 -6.19
N HIS A 255 -10.12 18.08 -7.20
CA HIS A 255 -11.45 18.68 -7.09
C HIS A 255 -12.34 18.03 -6.02
N THR A 256 -12.07 16.76 -5.67
CA THR A 256 -12.87 16.06 -4.67
C THR A 256 -12.38 16.30 -3.25
N TYR A 257 -11.05 16.37 -3.05
CA TYR A 257 -10.44 16.37 -1.72
C TYR A 257 -9.52 17.56 -1.44
N GLY A 258 -9.19 18.37 -2.46
CA GLY A 258 -8.26 19.49 -2.30
C GLY A 258 -6.90 19.04 -1.77
N ASP A 259 -6.36 19.85 -0.88
CA ASP A 259 -5.07 19.59 -0.23
C ASP A 259 -5.16 18.67 1.01
N SER A 260 -6.35 18.09 1.34
CA SER A 260 -6.47 17.04 2.36
C SER A 260 -5.83 15.72 1.92
N VAL A 261 -5.71 15.50 0.60
CA VAL A 261 -5.02 14.35 0.03
C VAL A 261 -3.74 14.82 -0.64
N PHE A 262 -2.61 14.28 -0.21
CA PHE A 262 -1.33 14.49 -0.91
C PHE A 262 -1.33 13.75 -2.24
N LEU A 263 -0.83 14.39 -3.29
CA LEU A 263 -0.58 13.74 -4.58
C LEU A 263 0.89 13.36 -4.70
N SER A 264 1.17 12.12 -5.15
CA SER A 264 2.52 11.71 -5.54
C SER A 264 2.53 11.36 -7.02
N LEU A 265 3.15 12.22 -7.82
CA LEU A 265 3.24 12.07 -9.28
C LEU A 265 4.56 11.40 -9.64
N MET A 266 4.48 10.19 -10.20
CA MET A 266 5.64 9.37 -10.48
C MET A 266 5.89 9.22 -11.98
N SER A 267 7.16 9.32 -12.39
CA SER A 267 7.63 9.11 -13.77
C SER A 267 8.54 7.89 -13.94
N GLN A 268 8.80 7.16 -12.87
CA GLN A 268 9.78 6.05 -12.81
C GLN A 268 9.34 4.76 -13.51
N TYR A 269 8.48 4.85 -14.50
CA TYR A 269 8.05 3.70 -15.27
C TYR A 269 9.19 3.15 -16.13
N THR A 270 9.50 1.88 -15.95
CA THR A 270 10.46 1.12 -16.80
C THR A 270 9.77 -0.14 -17.31
N PRO A 271 9.62 -0.32 -18.64
CA PRO A 271 9.01 -1.51 -19.19
C PRO A 271 9.92 -2.73 -19.04
N PHE A 272 9.35 -3.88 -18.71
CA PHE A 272 10.03 -5.16 -18.86
C PHE A 272 10.03 -5.57 -20.34
N SER A 273 10.98 -6.42 -20.74
CA SER A 273 11.11 -6.89 -22.14
C SER A 273 9.84 -7.57 -22.64
N ASP A 274 9.26 -8.46 -21.83
CA ASP A 274 8.01 -9.17 -22.16
C ASP A 274 6.79 -8.23 -22.18
N THR A 275 6.80 -7.18 -21.37
CA THR A 275 5.77 -6.13 -21.38
C THR A 275 5.88 -5.29 -22.64
N ALA A 276 7.09 -4.93 -23.05
CA ALA A 276 7.32 -4.17 -24.28
C ALA A 276 6.90 -4.95 -25.54
N GLU A 277 7.11 -6.26 -25.55
CA GLU A 277 6.68 -7.14 -26.63
C GLU A 277 5.16 -7.26 -26.75
N LYS A 278 4.45 -7.51 -25.60
CA LYS A 278 3.00 -7.73 -25.57
C LYS A 278 2.18 -6.45 -25.59
N TYR A 279 2.75 -5.34 -25.13
CA TYR A 279 2.11 -4.04 -24.98
C TYR A 279 3.02 -2.93 -25.54
N PRO A 280 3.28 -2.90 -26.87
CA PRO A 280 4.26 -1.99 -27.47
C PRO A 280 3.94 -0.51 -27.24
N GLU A 281 2.66 -0.16 -27.01
CA GLU A 281 2.24 1.21 -26.69
C GLU A 281 2.79 1.73 -25.36
N ILE A 282 3.08 0.84 -24.41
CA ILE A 282 3.77 1.15 -23.15
C ILE A 282 5.19 0.53 -23.08
N GLY A 283 5.72 0.02 -24.18
CA GLY A 283 7.05 -0.59 -24.27
C GLY A 283 8.24 0.40 -24.22
N ARG A 284 8.02 1.60 -23.69
CA ARG A 284 9.02 2.67 -23.60
C ARG A 284 8.87 3.42 -22.29
N THR A 285 9.89 4.15 -21.87
CA THR A 285 9.83 5.04 -20.70
C THR A 285 8.97 6.28 -20.97
N VAL A 286 8.51 6.92 -19.91
CA VAL A 286 7.81 8.20 -19.98
C VAL A 286 8.78 9.28 -20.45
N THR A 287 8.35 10.12 -21.40
CA THR A 287 9.18 11.25 -21.84
C THR A 287 9.14 12.38 -20.82
N LYS A 288 10.25 13.09 -20.65
CA LYS A 288 10.34 14.28 -19.79
C LYS A 288 9.20 15.26 -20.09
N ARG A 289 8.96 15.57 -21.38
CA ARG A 289 7.87 16.46 -21.81
C ARG A 289 6.47 15.98 -21.35
N SER A 290 6.21 14.67 -21.37
CA SER A 290 4.92 14.15 -20.93
C SER A 290 4.73 14.29 -19.41
N TYR A 291 5.81 14.11 -18.67
CA TYR A 291 5.78 14.27 -17.22
C TYR A 291 5.66 15.75 -16.82
N GLU A 292 6.46 16.64 -17.41
CA GLU A 292 6.38 18.10 -17.20
C GLU A 292 4.98 18.61 -17.47
N ARG A 293 4.35 18.17 -18.57
CA ARG A 293 2.95 18.53 -18.86
C ARG A 293 1.97 18.11 -17.74
N LEU A 294 2.15 16.94 -17.13
CA LEU A 294 1.32 16.50 -16.01
C LEU A 294 1.56 17.36 -14.77
N VAL A 295 2.82 17.70 -14.50
CA VAL A 295 3.21 18.58 -13.38
C VAL A 295 2.63 19.98 -13.58
N ASP A 296 2.80 20.55 -14.75
CA ASP A 296 2.24 21.89 -15.10
C ASP A 296 0.72 21.91 -14.96
N PHE A 297 0.05 20.80 -15.36
CA PHE A 297 -1.39 20.65 -15.18
C PHE A 297 -1.78 20.68 -13.70
N ALA A 298 -1.08 19.90 -12.86
CA ALA A 298 -1.33 19.87 -11.41
C ALA A 298 -1.11 21.24 -10.74
N LEU A 299 -0.02 21.91 -11.10
CA LEU A 299 0.28 23.26 -10.62
C LEU A 299 -0.78 24.28 -11.09
N GLY A 300 -1.22 24.18 -12.35
CA GLY A 300 -2.28 25.01 -12.91
C GLY A 300 -3.64 24.85 -12.24
N LEU A 301 -3.91 23.67 -11.65
CA LEU A 301 -5.10 23.45 -10.82
C LEU A 301 -4.97 24.06 -9.42
N GLY A 302 -3.75 24.42 -8.98
CA GLY A 302 -3.49 24.97 -7.65
C GLY A 302 -3.12 23.94 -6.58
N VAL A 303 -2.72 22.72 -6.97
CA VAL A 303 -2.25 21.68 -6.05
C VAL A 303 -1.03 22.18 -5.26
N LYS A 304 -1.09 22.12 -3.92
CA LYS A 304 -0.01 22.54 -3.02
C LYS A 304 0.69 21.36 -2.38
N ASN A 305 -0.07 20.32 -2.01
CA ASN A 305 0.44 19.13 -1.35
C ASN A 305 0.74 18.05 -2.39
N ALA A 306 1.94 18.12 -3.00
CA ALA A 306 2.37 17.13 -3.98
C ALA A 306 3.86 16.77 -3.85
N TYR A 307 4.16 15.49 -4.11
CA TYR A 307 5.50 14.98 -4.37
C TYR A 307 5.69 14.83 -5.87
N ILE A 308 6.72 15.45 -6.39
CA ILE A 308 7.09 15.45 -7.80
C ILE A 308 8.47 14.83 -7.90
N GLN A 309 8.61 13.78 -8.71
CA GLN A 309 9.92 13.17 -8.93
C GLN A 309 10.77 14.05 -9.84
N GLU A 310 11.98 14.38 -9.38
CA GLU A 310 12.98 15.04 -10.23
C GLU A 310 13.57 14.04 -11.23
N GLY A 311 13.92 14.53 -12.44
CA GLY A 311 14.36 13.65 -13.53
C GLY A 311 15.64 12.89 -13.22
N GLY A 312 15.66 11.58 -13.53
CA GLY A 312 16.81 10.68 -13.36
C GLY A 312 16.53 9.46 -12.47
N THR A 313 15.44 9.44 -11.73
CA THR A 313 15.05 8.35 -10.83
C THR A 313 14.74 7.03 -11.55
N ALA A 314 14.41 7.04 -12.84
CA ALA A 314 14.13 5.83 -13.62
C ALA A 314 15.37 4.94 -13.89
N LYS A 315 16.58 5.36 -13.49
CA LYS A 315 17.82 4.60 -13.71
C LYS A 315 18.24 3.72 -12.54
N GLU A 316 17.67 3.92 -11.35
CA GLU A 316 17.98 3.15 -10.16
C GLU A 316 16.86 2.14 -9.90
N SER A 317 17.23 0.89 -9.66
CA SER A 317 16.28 -0.14 -9.26
C SER A 317 16.01 0.00 -7.77
N PHE A 318 14.90 0.63 -7.42
CA PHE A 318 14.42 0.73 -6.03
C PHE A 318 13.67 -0.53 -5.56
N ILE A 319 13.69 -1.58 -6.36
CA ILE A 319 13.04 -2.86 -6.03
C ILE A 319 13.95 -3.61 -5.07
N PRO A 320 13.53 -3.89 -3.83
CA PRO A 320 14.32 -4.69 -2.91
C PRO A 320 14.38 -6.15 -3.38
N ARG A 321 15.39 -6.89 -2.93
CA ARG A 321 15.41 -8.34 -3.11
C ARG A 321 14.37 -8.98 -2.21
N PHE A 322 13.58 -9.91 -2.75
CA PHE A 322 12.55 -10.65 -2.01
C PHE A 322 13.12 -12.00 -1.54
N ASP A 323 14.08 -11.94 -0.64
CA ASP A 323 14.89 -13.06 -0.13
C ASP A 323 14.45 -13.56 1.25
N GLY A 324 13.32 -13.10 1.76
CA GLY A 324 12.80 -13.45 3.07
C GLY A 324 13.47 -12.72 4.23
N GLN A 325 14.28 -11.70 3.98
CA GLN A 325 14.92 -10.92 5.05
C GLN A 325 13.88 -10.43 6.07
N GLY A 326 14.17 -10.66 7.38
CA GLY A 326 13.34 -10.22 8.50
C GLY A 326 12.04 -11.00 8.69
N VAL A 327 11.75 -12.03 7.88
CA VAL A 327 10.51 -12.80 7.98
C VAL A 327 10.61 -13.92 8.99
N GLN A 328 11.73 -14.64 9.03
CA GLN A 328 11.99 -15.71 10.00
C GLN A 328 12.69 -15.18 11.24
N ASN A 329 12.44 -15.80 12.41
CA ASN A 329 13.15 -15.46 13.63
C ASN A 329 14.65 -15.75 13.50
N CYS A 330 15.50 -14.83 13.96
CA CYS A 330 16.95 -15.01 14.01
C CYS A 330 17.42 -16.22 14.84
N GLY A 331 16.51 -16.86 15.62
CA GLY A 331 16.78 -18.02 16.47
C GLY A 331 16.71 -19.37 15.77
N THR A 332 16.22 -19.46 14.51
CA THR A 332 15.98 -20.77 13.86
C THR A 332 17.12 -21.23 12.93
N ILE A 333 18.21 -20.46 12.81
CA ILE A 333 19.35 -20.79 11.92
C ILE A 333 20.45 -21.62 12.63
N LEU A 334 20.28 -22.02 13.87
CA LEU A 334 21.27 -22.85 14.61
C LEU A 334 20.79 -24.28 14.80
N GLY A 335 20.40 -24.98 13.74
CA GLY A 335 19.97 -26.36 13.94
C GLY A 335 19.83 -27.27 12.74
N GLU A 336 20.58 -27.08 11.63
CA GLU A 336 20.70 -28.14 10.61
C GLU A 336 21.99 -27.96 9.77
N ASN A 337 23.15 -28.14 10.41
CA ASN A 337 24.37 -28.56 9.71
C ASN A 337 25.26 -29.32 10.69
N ASN A 338 24.86 -30.57 10.98
CA ASN A 338 25.77 -31.63 11.44
C ASN A 338 25.01 -32.98 11.45
N ARG A 339 24.97 -33.63 10.30
CA ARG A 339 25.08 -35.11 10.19
C ARG A 339 25.38 -35.51 8.75
#